data_66c7cdb72030e0d9e19911ec134c0788
#
_entry.id   66c7cdb72030e0d9e19911ec134c0788
#
_cell.length_a   1.000
_cell.length_b   1.000
_cell.length_c   1.000
_cell.angle_alpha   90.00
_cell.angle_beta   90.00
_cell.angle_gamma   90.00
#
_symmetry.space_group_name_H-M   'P 1'
#
loop_
_entity.id
_entity.type
_entity.pdbx_description
1 polymer ?
#
loop_
_entity_poly.entity_id
_entity_poly.type
_entity_poly.pdbx_seq_one_letter_code
_entity_poly.pdbx_strand_id
1 'polypeptide(L)'
;MKYPGYTSGNIVLTEGFWYTFRVHNLIQLQDDAWYFVLRDINGLKHFLPAEYYQDYQIKPGDDISCKIDKINCTGRIHLEPRHPYYTEGEIYDFEIVKITNSDDGLSVIVKEMGGRHLEILPEGHTDEDLKAKKIVCCRVNSIKKGTLILEIV
;
A
#
# COMPACT_ATOMS: atom_id res chain seq x y z
N MET A 1 -6.32 -20.56 27.07
CA MET A 1 -6.25 -19.94 26.84
C MET A 1 -6.12 -19.81 26.35
N LYS A 2 -5.90 -20.02 26.38
CA LYS A 2 -5.66 -19.40 26.09
C LYS A 2 -5.08 -19.66 25.30
N TYR A 3 -4.92 -19.93 25.21
CA TYR A 3 -4.28 -19.80 24.71
C TYR A 3 -3.58 -19.80 24.75
N PRO A 4 -3.48 -20.39 24.95
CA PRO A 4 -2.80 -20.08 25.10
C PRO A 4 -2.62 -19.71 25.28
N GLY A 5 -2.70 -19.62 25.88
CA GLY A 5 -2.63 -18.81 26.17
C GLY A 5 -2.79 -18.38 26.42
N TYR A 6 -3.03 -17.77 26.84
CA TYR A 6 -3.35 -16.79 27.26
C TYR A 6 -3.91 -16.19 27.45
N THR A 7 -3.82 -16.58 27.90
CA THR A 7 -4.38 -15.92 28.44
C THR A 7 -4.97 -15.35 28.13
N SER A 8 -5.23 -16.22 28.55
CA SER A 8 -5.82 -15.27 28.09
C SER A 8 -5.46 -14.27 27.08
N GLY A 9 -5.75 -13.97 26.18
CA GLY A 9 -5.72 -12.72 25.65
C GLY A 9 -4.95 -12.35 24.41
N ASN A 10 -4.29 -13.25 23.77
CA ASN A 10 -3.65 -12.93 22.51
C ASN A 10 -4.69 -12.75 21.41
N ILE A 11 -4.52 -11.69 20.61
CA ILE A 11 -5.37 -11.43 19.46
C ILE A 11 -4.78 -12.13 18.25
N VAL A 12 -5.61 -12.85 17.51
CA VAL A 12 -5.20 -13.54 16.29
C VAL A 12 -5.20 -12.54 15.14
N LEU A 13 -4.04 -12.35 14.52
CA LEU A 13 -3.91 -11.48 13.35
C LEU A 13 -4.42 -12.24 12.13
N THR A 14 -5.34 -11.63 11.40
CA THR A 14 -6.05 -12.26 10.28
C THR A 14 -5.79 -11.50 8.99
N GLU A 15 -5.51 -12.21 7.90
CA GLU A 15 -5.33 -11.59 6.58
C GLU A 15 -6.54 -10.72 6.22
N GLY A 16 -6.26 -9.56 5.64
CA GLY A 16 -7.27 -8.62 5.20
C GLY A 16 -7.75 -7.66 6.28
N PHE A 17 -7.37 -7.86 7.52
CA PHE A 17 -7.82 -7.02 8.63
C PHE A 17 -6.74 -6.00 9.00
N TRP A 18 -7.20 -4.89 9.58
CA TRP A 18 -6.35 -3.77 10.01
C TRP A 18 -6.07 -3.85 11.49
N TYR A 19 -4.83 -3.56 11.87
CA TYR A 19 -4.41 -3.52 13.27
C TYR A 19 -3.48 -2.35 13.50
N THR A 20 -3.37 -1.89 14.75
CA THR A 20 -2.43 -0.84 15.13
C THR A 20 -1.09 -1.46 15.50
N PHE A 21 -0.03 -0.88 14.97
CA PHE A 21 1.36 -1.29 15.25
C PHE A 21 2.13 -0.10 15.80
N ARG A 22 3.02 -0.36 16.75
CA ARG A 22 3.94 0.64 17.25
C ARG A 22 5.24 0.54 16.48
N VAL A 23 5.69 1.67 15.93
CA VAL A 23 7.00 1.75 15.25
C VAL A 23 8.07 1.84 16.32
N HIS A 24 8.87 0.80 16.45
CA HIS A 24 9.89 0.72 17.52
C HIS A 24 11.17 1.41 17.09
N ASN A 25 11.74 1.04 15.94
CA ASN A 25 12.92 1.69 15.38
C ASN A 25 13.03 1.42 13.87
N LEU A 26 14.06 2.02 13.27
CA LEU A 26 14.45 1.85 11.88
C LEU A 26 15.85 1.25 11.89
N ILE A 27 16.02 0.09 11.26
CA ILE A 27 17.28 -0.64 11.26
C ILE A 27 17.68 -1.02 9.84
N GLN A 28 18.99 -1.23 9.66
CA GLN A 28 19.54 -1.77 8.42
C GLN A 28 19.90 -3.24 8.66
N LEU A 29 19.43 -4.12 7.79
CA LEU A 29 19.70 -5.55 7.87
C LEU A 29 20.89 -5.93 6.97
N GLN A 30 21.24 -7.22 6.96
CA GLN A 30 22.40 -7.73 6.23
C GLN A 30 22.32 -7.55 4.71
N ASP A 31 21.11 -7.37 4.17
CA ASP A 31 20.89 -7.08 2.76
C ASP A 31 21.09 -5.60 2.42
N ASP A 32 21.58 -4.80 3.37
CA ASP A 32 21.76 -3.35 3.30
C ASP A 32 20.44 -2.58 3.14
N ALA A 33 19.31 -3.25 3.18
CA ALA A 33 18.00 -2.60 3.12
C ALA A 33 17.57 -2.12 4.51
N TRP A 34 16.83 -1.03 4.53
CA TRP A 34 16.29 -0.45 5.76
C TRP A 34 14.89 -0.98 6.03
N TYR A 35 14.62 -1.27 7.29
CA TYR A 35 13.34 -1.81 7.75
C TYR A 35 12.87 -1.07 8.99
N PHE A 36 11.56 -0.78 9.04
CA PHE A 36 10.92 -0.40 10.29
C PHE A 36 10.67 -1.67 11.10
N VAL A 37 11.01 -1.63 12.37
CA VAL A 37 10.65 -2.70 13.31
C VAL A 37 9.35 -2.28 13.97
N LEU A 38 8.29 -3.05 13.72
CA LEU A 38 6.96 -2.78 14.25
C LEU A 38 6.62 -3.82 15.32
N ARG A 39 5.93 -3.36 16.36
CA ARG A 39 5.34 -4.27 17.36
C ARG A 39 3.84 -4.34 17.16
N ASP A 40 3.32 -5.56 17.09
CA ASP A 40 1.90 -5.76 16.96
C ASP A 40 1.19 -5.63 18.32
N ILE A 41 -0.12 -5.84 18.30
CA ILE A 41 -0.97 -5.74 19.50
C ILE A 41 -0.60 -6.77 20.56
N ASN A 42 0.06 -7.85 20.19
CA ASN A 42 0.56 -8.88 21.10
C ASN A 42 2.00 -8.63 21.57
N GLY A 43 2.63 -7.57 21.08
CA GLY A 43 4.02 -7.22 21.40
C GLY A 43 5.08 -7.91 20.54
N LEU A 44 4.67 -8.67 19.53
CA LEU A 44 5.60 -9.36 18.64
C LEU A 44 6.13 -8.41 17.57
N LYS A 45 7.36 -8.64 17.15
CA LYS A 45 8.04 -7.80 16.17
C LYS A 45 7.79 -8.28 14.74
N HIS A 46 7.64 -7.31 13.85
CA HIS A 46 7.53 -7.53 12.41
C HIS A 46 8.40 -6.51 11.70
N PHE A 47 8.86 -6.85 10.49
CA PHE A 47 9.71 -5.96 9.70
C PHE A 47 8.90 -5.42 8.52
N LEU A 48 8.98 -4.11 8.32
CA LEU A 48 8.36 -3.43 7.20
C LEU A 48 9.44 -2.77 6.36
N PRO A 49 9.62 -3.17 5.07
CA PRO A 49 10.62 -2.53 4.22
C PRO A 49 10.38 -1.03 4.12
N ALA A 50 11.38 -0.22 4.42
CA ALA A 50 11.22 1.23 4.45
C ALA A 50 11.22 1.88 3.08
N GLU A 51 11.83 1.23 2.08
CA GLU A 51 12.02 1.83 0.75
C GLU A 51 10.72 2.20 0.04
N TYR A 52 9.64 1.46 0.28
CA TYR A 52 8.35 1.70 -0.38
C TYR A 52 7.53 2.80 0.30
N TYR A 53 7.92 3.24 1.50
CA TYR A 53 7.07 4.08 2.35
C TYR A 53 7.76 5.36 2.78
N GLN A 54 8.74 5.83 2.00
CA GLN A 54 9.51 7.03 2.36
C GLN A 54 8.64 8.27 2.48
N ASP A 55 7.57 8.35 1.69
CA ASP A 55 6.67 9.50 1.67
C ASP A 55 5.60 9.44 2.76
N TYR A 56 5.56 8.36 3.54
CA TYR A 56 4.53 8.15 4.56
C TYR A 56 4.82 8.87 5.87
N GLN A 57 6.03 9.39 6.04
CA GLN A 57 6.48 10.10 7.25
C GLN A 57 6.39 9.23 8.52
N ILE A 58 6.66 7.94 8.37
CA ILE A 58 6.66 7.01 9.49
C ILE A 58 7.94 7.21 10.30
N LYS A 59 7.79 7.33 11.63
CA LYS A 59 8.91 7.59 12.54
C LYS A 59 8.86 6.64 13.73
N PRO A 60 10.00 6.29 14.31
CA PRO A 60 10.02 5.56 15.57
C PRO A 60 9.19 6.30 16.63
N GLY A 61 8.38 5.52 17.36
CA GLY A 61 7.45 6.05 18.34
C GLY A 61 6.03 6.26 17.85
N ASP A 62 5.81 6.23 16.53
CA ASP A 62 4.48 6.37 15.96
C ASP A 62 3.64 5.12 16.16
N ASP A 63 2.32 5.30 16.26
CA ASP A 63 1.35 4.24 16.10
C ASP A 63 0.78 4.33 14.69
N ILE A 64 0.87 3.25 13.93
CA ILE A 64 0.37 3.23 12.54
C ILE A 64 -0.60 2.07 12.36
N SER A 65 -1.57 2.27 11.46
CA SER A 65 -2.47 1.20 11.04
C SER A 65 -1.87 0.46 9.86
N CYS A 66 -1.81 -0.87 9.96
CA CYS A 66 -1.40 -1.71 8.84
C CYS A 66 -2.42 -2.81 8.61
N LYS A 67 -2.66 -3.12 7.36
CA LYS A 67 -3.44 -4.28 6.98
C LYS A 67 -2.50 -5.49 6.89
N ILE A 68 -2.98 -6.64 7.35
CA ILE A 68 -2.28 -7.90 7.13
C ILE A 68 -2.52 -8.28 5.66
N ASP A 69 -1.53 -8.04 4.82
CA ASP A 69 -1.66 -8.30 3.39
C ASP A 69 -1.57 -9.79 3.11
N LYS A 70 -0.63 -10.46 3.76
CA LYS A 70 -0.43 -11.90 3.56
C LYS A 70 0.30 -12.49 4.76
N ILE A 71 -0.09 -13.72 5.12
CA ILE A 71 0.65 -14.55 6.06
C ILE A 71 1.15 -15.75 5.27
N ASN A 72 2.47 -15.91 5.16
CA ASN A 72 3.02 -17.03 4.40
C ASN A 72 3.10 -18.29 5.27
N CYS A 73 3.46 -19.42 4.66
CA CYS A 73 3.46 -20.71 5.34
C CYS A 73 4.52 -20.82 6.45
N THR A 74 5.50 -19.92 6.49
CA THR A 74 6.49 -19.86 7.57
C THR A 74 6.01 -19.01 8.76
N GLY A 75 4.81 -18.43 8.66
CA GLY A 75 4.27 -17.54 9.68
C GLY A 75 4.72 -16.09 9.54
N ARG A 76 5.52 -15.78 8.53
CA ARG A 76 5.92 -14.38 8.28
C ARG A 76 4.73 -13.59 7.78
N ILE A 77 4.55 -12.40 8.35
CA ILE A 77 3.44 -11.51 8.04
C ILE A 77 3.95 -10.37 7.16
N HIS A 78 3.26 -10.15 6.04
CA HIS A 78 3.49 -9.01 5.17
C HIS A 78 2.45 -7.95 5.48
N LEU A 79 2.93 -6.75 5.81
CA LEU A 79 2.09 -5.64 6.23
C LEU A 79 2.00 -4.58 5.15
N GLU A 80 0.82 -3.97 5.02
CA GLU A 80 0.64 -2.80 4.18
C GLU A 80 0.13 -1.65 5.04
N PRO A 81 0.94 -0.61 5.28
CA PRO A 81 0.52 0.55 6.07
C PRO A 81 -0.58 1.32 5.35
N ARG A 82 -1.44 2.00 6.13
CA ARG A 82 -2.47 2.86 5.58
C ARG A 82 -1.82 3.94 4.71
N HIS A 83 -2.26 4.03 3.45
CA HIS A 83 -1.78 5.07 2.54
C HIS A 83 -2.20 6.45 3.06
N PRO A 84 -1.31 7.46 2.99
CA PRO A 84 -1.61 8.78 3.53
C PRO A 84 -2.77 9.50 2.81
N TYR A 85 -3.07 9.15 1.56
CA TYR A 85 -4.06 9.89 0.76
C TYR A 85 -5.19 9.02 0.23
N TYR A 86 -5.01 7.71 0.07
CA TYR A 86 -5.95 6.86 -0.66
C TYR A 86 -6.41 5.67 0.15
N THR A 87 -7.66 5.27 -0.08
CA THR A 87 -8.27 4.09 0.54
C THR A 87 -8.68 3.11 -0.55
N GLU A 88 -8.36 1.84 -0.37
CA GLU A 88 -8.78 0.80 -1.32
C GLU A 88 -10.30 0.79 -1.47
N GLY A 89 -10.77 0.61 -2.69
CA GLY A 89 -12.19 0.56 -3.04
C GLY A 89 -12.81 1.92 -3.35
N GLU A 90 -12.16 3.01 -2.98
CA GLU A 90 -12.70 4.35 -3.22
C GLU A 90 -12.30 4.88 -4.60
N ILE A 91 -13.05 5.87 -5.07
CA ILE A 91 -12.86 6.50 -6.38
C ILE A 91 -12.31 7.91 -6.16
N TYR A 92 -11.29 8.25 -6.95
CA TYR A 92 -10.63 9.55 -6.88
C TYR A 92 -10.37 10.08 -8.28
N ASP A 93 -10.18 11.40 -8.36
CA ASP A 93 -9.75 12.07 -9.59
C ASP A 93 -8.21 12.08 -9.65
N PHE A 94 -7.69 11.76 -10.83
CA PHE A 94 -6.26 11.79 -11.09
C PHE A 94 -5.96 12.69 -12.27
N GLU A 95 -4.90 13.46 -12.17
CA GLU A 95 -4.43 14.32 -13.25
C GLU A 95 -3.74 13.46 -14.32
N ILE A 96 -4.15 13.62 -15.58
CA ILE A 96 -3.48 12.94 -16.70
C ILE A 96 -2.24 13.74 -17.08
N VAL A 97 -1.09 13.09 -16.99
CA VAL A 97 0.19 13.71 -17.35
C VAL A 97 0.54 13.44 -18.81
N LYS A 98 0.27 12.21 -19.26
CA LYS A 98 0.65 11.79 -20.61
C LYS A 98 -0.19 10.61 -21.06
N ILE A 99 -0.52 10.59 -22.35
CA ILE A 99 -1.17 9.45 -23.00
C ILE A 99 -0.23 8.95 -24.08
N THR A 100 0.07 7.65 -24.07
CA THR A 100 0.93 7.01 -25.07
C THR A 100 0.14 5.92 -25.74
N ASN A 101 0.16 5.93 -27.08
CA ASN A 101 -0.43 4.89 -27.90
C ASN A 101 0.70 4.19 -28.65
N SER A 102 0.92 2.92 -28.35
CA SER A 102 1.97 2.12 -28.95
C SER A 102 1.42 0.81 -29.47
N ASP A 103 2.29 0.00 -30.09
CA ASP A 103 1.91 -1.34 -30.58
C ASP A 103 1.39 -2.23 -29.44
N ASP A 104 1.82 -1.99 -28.21
CA ASP A 104 1.37 -2.73 -27.02
C ASP A 104 0.02 -2.24 -26.50
N GLY A 105 -0.50 -1.16 -27.07
CA GLY A 105 -1.78 -0.59 -26.70
C GLY A 105 -1.68 0.80 -26.11
N LEU A 106 -2.80 1.24 -25.54
CA LEU A 106 -2.93 2.57 -24.96
C LEU A 106 -2.45 2.55 -23.52
N SER A 107 -1.67 3.56 -23.14
CA SER A 107 -1.17 3.73 -21.79
C SER A 107 -1.41 5.16 -21.34
N VAL A 108 -1.90 5.32 -20.12
CA VAL A 108 -2.17 6.63 -19.51
C VAL A 108 -1.28 6.78 -18.28
N ILE A 109 -0.50 7.86 -18.25
CA ILE A 109 0.29 8.21 -17.06
C ILE A 109 -0.48 9.26 -16.28
N VAL A 110 -0.77 8.95 -15.03
CA VAL A 110 -1.46 9.87 -14.12
C VAL A 110 -0.56 10.23 -12.95
N LYS A 111 -0.87 11.34 -12.30
CA LYS A 111 -0.15 11.84 -11.14
C LYS A 111 -1.02 11.71 -9.90
N GLU A 112 -0.49 11.07 -8.87
CA GLU A 112 -1.18 10.98 -7.58
C GLU A 112 -0.84 12.19 -6.68
N MET A 113 -1.55 12.31 -5.55
CA MET A 113 -1.36 13.42 -4.62
C MET A 113 0.06 13.53 -4.08
N GLY A 114 0.75 12.41 -3.89
CA GLY A 114 2.13 12.40 -3.42
C GLY A 114 3.16 12.79 -4.48
N GLY A 115 2.71 13.05 -5.71
CA GLY A 115 3.59 13.45 -6.81
C GLY A 115 4.14 12.30 -7.63
N ARG A 116 3.84 11.06 -7.28
CA ARG A 116 4.26 9.90 -8.07
C ARG A 116 3.45 9.81 -9.35
N HIS A 117 4.09 9.30 -10.39
CA HIS A 117 3.42 8.98 -11.66
C HIS A 117 3.08 7.50 -11.69
N LEU A 118 1.87 7.19 -12.15
CA LEU A 118 1.37 5.83 -12.26
C LEU A 118 0.90 5.57 -13.67
N GLU A 119 1.13 4.36 -14.16
CA GLU A 119 0.67 3.94 -15.47
C GLU A 119 -0.62 3.15 -15.33
N ILE A 120 -1.60 3.48 -16.19
CA ILE A 120 -2.86 2.76 -16.27
C ILE A 120 -3.01 2.24 -17.70
N LEU A 121 -3.43 0.97 -17.82
CA LEU A 121 -3.79 0.39 -19.11
C LEU A 121 -5.33 0.47 -19.22
N PRO A 122 -5.86 1.45 -19.97
CA PRO A 122 -7.30 1.73 -19.95
C PRO A 122 -8.07 0.78 -20.86
N GLU A 123 -8.40 -0.38 -20.34
CA GLU A 123 -9.19 -1.36 -21.06
C GLU A 123 -10.56 -0.77 -21.41
N GLY A 124 -10.99 -0.94 -22.67
CA GLY A 124 -12.29 -0.48 -23.12
C GLY A 124 -12.39 1.01 -23.38
N HIS A 125 -11.31 1.76 -23.25
CA HIS A 125 -11.25 3.19 -23.54
C HIS A 125 -10.39 3.43 -24.77
N THR A 126 -10.74 4.47 -25.54
CA THR A 126 -9.96 4.84 -26.71
C THR A 126 -9.09 6.05 -26.41
N ASP A 127 -8.06 6.24 -27.24
CA ASP A 127 -7.19 7.42 -27.18
C ASP A 127 -8.02 8.71 -27.28
N GLU A 128 -9.03 8.72 -28.15
CA GLU A 128 -9.90 9.89 -28.33
C GLU A 128 -10.73 10.20 -27.09
N ASP A 129 -11.18 9.17 -26.38
CA ASP A 129 -11.97 9.35 -25.15
C ASP A 129 -11.16 10.04 -24.07
N LEU A 130 -9.85 9.84 -24.07
CA LEU A 130 -8.96 10.30 -23.00
C LEU A 130 -8.18 11.56 -23.34
N LYS A 131 -7.86 11.80 -24.62
CA LYS A 131 -7.06 12.95 -25.06
C LYS A 131 -7.65 14.30 -24.71
N ALA A 132 -8.95 14.41 -24.72
CA ALA A 132 -9.64 15.65 -24.41
C ALA A 132 -9.77 15.91 -22.91
N LYS A 133 -9.40 14.93 -22.08
CA LYS A 133 -9.55 15.00 -20.63
C LYS A 133 -8.22 15.36 -19.98
N LYS A 134 -8.30 16.20 -18.95
CA LYS A 134 -7.15 16.52 -18.08
C LYS A 134 -7.16 15.68 -16.82
N ILE A 135 -8.32 15.16 -16.47
CA ILE A 135 -8.58 14.42 -15.23
C ILE A 135 -9.34 13.15 -15.58
N VAL A 136 -8.98 12.07 -14.94
CA VAL A 136 -9.66 10.79 -15.07
C VAL A 136 -10.05 10.27 -13.71
N CYS A 137 -11.27 9.74 -13.59
CA CYS A 137 -11.77 9.10 -12.36
C CYS A 137 -11.33 7.64 -12.33
N CYS A 138 -10.67 7.24 -11.25
CA CYS A 138 -10.21 5.87 -11.08
C CYS A 138 -10.58 5.34 -9.72
N ARG A 139 -10.92 4.04 -9.68
CA ARG A 139 -11.05 3.31 -8.43
C ARG A 139 -9.68 2.77 -8.03
N VAL A 140 -9.34 2.91 -6.76
CA VAL A 140 -8.15 2.27 -6.21
C VAL A 140 -8.53 0.82 -5.88
N ASN A 141 -8.17 -0.10 -6.76
CA ASN A 141 -8.51 -1.51 -6.58
C ASN A 141 -7.71 -2.15 -5.46
N SER A 142 -6.43 -1.81 -5.38
CA SER A 142 -5.57 -2.29 -4.29
C SER A 142 -4.36 -1.37 -4.13
N ILE A 143 -3.72 -1.48 -2.97
CA ILE A 143 -2.48 -0.77 -2.66
C ILE A 143 -1.48 -1.83 -2.23
N LYS A 144 -0.37 -1.94 -2.96
CA LYS A 144 0.69 -2.91 -2.69
C LYS A 144 2.03 -2.20 -2.68
N LYS A 145 2.76 -2.31 -1.57
CA LYS A 145 4.07 -1.67 -1.40
C LYS A 145 4.01 -0.18 -1.71
N GLY A 146 2.95 0.47 -1.24
CA GLY A 146 2.72 1.89 -1.46
C GLY A 146 2.27 2.27 -2.86
N THR A 147 2.15 1.33 -3.78
CA THR A 147 1.75 1.60 -5.16
C THR A 147 0.26 1.33 -5.35
N LEU A 148 -0.43 2.28 -5.96
CA LEU A 148 -1.85 2.16 -6.27
C LEU A 148 -2.03 1.33 -7.53
N ILE A 149 -3.00 0.43 -7.51
CA ILE A 149 -3.47 -0.29 -8.69
C ILE A 149 -4.83 0.29 -9.03
N LEU A 150 -4.91 0.96 -10.17
CA LEU A 150 -6.05 1.79 -10.55
C LEU A 150 -6.84 1.19 -11.69
N GLU A 151 -8.14 1.45 -11.66
CA GLU A 151 -9.07 1.11 -12.73
C GLU A 151 -9.88 2.34 -13.07
N ILE A 152 -9.93 2.69 -14.36
CA ILE A 152 -10.76 3.82 -14.83
C ILE A 152 -12.24 3.43 -14.70
N VAL A 153 -13.01 4.30 -14.13
CA VAL A 153 -14.46 4.09 -13.94
C VAL A 153 -15.29 5.08 -14.75
#